data_257cf9575278df522449eba0cc32a227
#
_entry.id   257cf9575278df522449eba0cc32a227
#
_cell.length_a   1.000
_cell.length_b   1.000
_cell.length_c   1.000
_cell.angle_alpha   90.00
_cell.angle_beta   90.00
_cell.angle_gamma   90.00
#
_symmetry.space_group_name_H-M   'P 1'
#
loop_
_entity.id
_entity.type
_entity.pdbx_description
1 polymer ?
#
loop_
_entity_poly.entity_id
_entity_poly.type
_entity_poly.pdbx_seq_one_letter_code
_entity_poly.pdbx_strand_id
1 'polypeptide(L)'
;MNFPISLYIALRYWRAKSADRFGRLVTNLASLGIVLGVMALIIVLSVMNGLEGYQKQQVLSSIPHAIVSEEQPISTEKTLENLPHFVQKAVPINTTNVIYQTAKGVSAGQIIGIQSFSDDPLVESFDQTKFNEILPRGEFKLVIGDQLAQKLGVNIGDKIRLMITENSQYTPFGRVPMQRLFTVSDIYYGYGEASGYEAFANITDIGRLMRIQPQ
;
A
#
# COMPACT_ATOMS: atom_id res chain seq x y z
N MET A 1 37.48 -21.59 -24.95
CA MET A 1 37.18 -20.52 -23.98
C MET A 1 38.18 -19.39 -24.26
N ASN A 2 37.71 -18.32 -24.88
CA ASN A 2 38.55 -17.15 -25.18
C ASN A 2 38.66 -16.30 -23.91
N PHE A 3 39.71 -16.56 -23.11
CA PHE A 3 40.03 -15.64 -22.04
C PHE A 3 40.45 -14.29 -22.64
N PRO A 4 39.88 -13.18 -22.14
CA PRO A 4 40.30 -11.86 -22.59
C PRO A 4 41.79 -11.68 -22.27
N ILE A 5 42.56 -11.21 -23.28
CA ILE A 5 44.00 -11.04 -23.22
C ILE A 5 44.43 -10.24 -21.98
N SER A 6 43.61 -9.27 -21.57
CA SER A 6 43.82 -8.48 -20.34
C SER A 6 43.87 -9.32 -19.07
N LEU A 7 43.02 -10.34 -18.93
CA LEU A 7 42.98 -11.24 -17.79
C LEU A 7 44.22 -12.16 -17.76
N TYR A 8 44.62 -12.64 -18.92
CA TYR A 8 45.83 -13.45 -19.07
C TYR A 8 47.09 -12.67 -18.66
N ILE A 9 47.23 -11.43 -19.12
CA ILE A 9 48.35 -10.54 -18.76
C ILE A 9 48.31 -10.23 -17.25
N ALA A 10 47.15 -9.91 -16.67
CA ALA A 10 47.02 -9.62 -15.26
C ALA A 10 47.42 -10.82 -14.36
N LEU A 11 46.98 -12.02 -14.70
CA LEU A 11 47.35 -13.26 -14.01
C LEU A 11 48.87 -13.58 -14.10
N ARG A 12 49.46 -13.30 -15.28
CA ARG A 12 50.91 -13.48 -15.50
C ARG A 12 51.74 -12.52 -14.66
N TYR A 13 51.34 -11.24 -14.58
CA TYR A 13 51.99 -10.24 -13.73
C TYR A 13 51.85 -10.56 -12.24
N TRP A 14 50.66 -10.98 -11.82
CA TRP A 14 50.44 -11.38 -10.41
C TRP A 14 51.24 -12.60 -10.01
N ARG A 15 51.50 -13.54 -10.94
CA ARG A 15 52.29 -14.74 -10.75
C ARG A 15 53.82 -14.52 -10.97
N ALA A 16 54.24 -13.39 -11.48
CA ALA A 16 55.64 -13.08 -11.72
C ALA A 16 56.39 -13.06 -10.38
N LYS A 17 57.37 -13.96 -10.24
CA LYS A 17 58.22 -14.10 -9.04
C LYS A 17 59.05 -12.83 -8.89
N SER A 18 58.68 -11.92 -8.01
CA SER A 18 59.63 -10.95 -7.47
C SER A 18 60.66 -11.70 -6.59
N ALA A 19 61.92 -11.41 -6.77
CA ALA A 19 63.02 -12.06 -6.03
C ALA A 19 62.99 -11.71 -4.52
N ASP A 20 62.30 -10.66 -4.15
CA ASP A 20 62.20 -10.13 -2.79
C ASP A 20 60.96 -10.66 -2.06
N ARG A 21 61.18 -11.29 -0.90
CA ARG A 21 60.08 -11.81 -0.04
C ARG A 21 59.18 -10.71 0.48
N PHE A 22 59.72 -9.53 0.78
CA PHE A 22 58.98 -8.40 1.28
C PHE A 22 58.05 -7.81 0.22
N GLY A 23 58.55 -7.62 -1.01
CA GLY A 23 57.72 -7.15 -2.13
C GLY A 23 56.54 -8.05 -2.44
N ARG A 24 56.67 -9.36 -2.32
CA ARG A 24 55.58 -10.35 -2.45
C ARG A 24 54.52 -10.20 -1.35
N LEU A 25 54.93 -9.98 -0.12
CA LEU A 25 54.01 -9.82 1.01
C LEU A 25 53.19 -8.54 0.84
N VAL A 26 53.81 -7.42 0.48
CA VAL A 26 53.12 -6.15 0.21
C VAL A 26 52.15 -6.26 -0.95
N THR A 27 52.58 -6.90 -2.05
CA THR A 27 51.68 -7.08 -3.24
C THR A 27 50.49 -7.97 -2.90
N ASN A 28 50.66 -9.03 -2.14
CA ASN A 28 49.57 -9.91 -1.74
C ASN A 28 48.60 -9.20 -0.80
N LEU A 29 49.12 -8.43 0.17
CA LEU A 29 48.25 -7.64 1.08
C LEU A 29 47.47 -6.58 0.30
N ALA A 30 48.10 -5.85 -0.60
CA ALA A 30 47.45 -4.85 -1.44
C ALA A 30 46.37 -5.48 -2.32
N SER A 31 46.68 -6.61 -2.96
CA SER A 31 45.70 -7.34 -3.79
C SER A 31 44.50 -7.84 -2.96
N LEU A 32 44.76 -8.37 -1.75
CA LEU A 32 43.72 -8.81 -0.83
C LEU A 32 42.81 -7.63 -0.42
N GLY A 33 43.42 -6.48 -0.10
CA GLY A 33 42.69 -5.27 0.25
C GLY A 33 41.77 -4.77 -0.87
N ILE A 34 42.29 -4.79 -2.12
CA ILE A 34 41.48 -4.40 -3.29
C ILE A 34 40.31 -5.37 -3.51
N VAL A 35 40.57 -6.68 -3.42
CA VAL A 35 39.53 -7.70 -3.58
C VAL A 35 38.45 -7.56 -2.53
N LEU A 36 38.83 -7.38 -1.26
CA LEU A 36 37.88 -7.18 -0.17
C LEU A 36 37.09 -5.90 -0.34
N GLY A 37 37.72 -4.80 -0.76
CA GLY A 37 37.06 -3.52 -1.01
C GLY A 37 36.02 -3.59 -2.14
N VAL A 38 36.40 -4.22 -3.27
CA VAL A 38 35.49 -4.41 -4.40
C VAL A 38 34.34 -5.36 -4.03
N MET A 39 34.65 -6.44 -3.30
CA MET A 39 33.62 -7.37 -2.82
C MET A 39 32.61 -6.68 -1.91
N ALA A 40 33.06 -5.88 -0.95
CA ALA A 40 32.19 -5.12 -0.07
C ALA A 40 31.30 -4.13 -0.85
N LEU A 41 31.86 -3.45 -1.85
CA LEU A 41 31.11 -2.52 -2.71
C LEU A 41 30.02 -3.26 -3.51
N ILE A 42 30.34 -4.41 -4.10
CA ILE A 42 29.35 -5.21 -4.86
C ILE A 42 28.23 -5.69 -3.93
N ILE A 43 28.55 -6.14 -2.73
CA ILE A 43 27.53 -6.60 -1.76
C ILE A 43 26.60 -5.45 -1.40
N VAL A 44 27.15 -4.28 -1.03
CA VAL A 44 26.36 -3.11 -0.66
C VAL A 44 25.45 -2.66 -1.79
N LEU A 45 25.97 -2.54 -3.01
CA LEU A 45 25.18 -2.16 -4.18
C LEU A 45 24.11 -3.19 -4.51
N SER A 46 24.41 -4.49 -4.38
CA SER A 46 23.44 -5.56 -4.63
C SER A 46 22.28 -5.53 -3.62
N VAL A 47 22.60 -5.34 -2.34
CA VAL A 47 21.57 -5.23 -1.29
C VAL A 47 20.73 -3.98 -1.49
N MET A 48 21.36 -2.84 -1.80
CA MET A 48 20.64 -1.58 -2.02
C MET A 48 19.70 -1.67 -3.21
N ASN A 49 20.15 -2.20 -4.34
CA ASN A 49 19.30 -2.40 -5.53
C ASN A 49 18.14 -3.38 -5.27
N GLY A 50 18.42 -4.45 -4.51
CA GLY A 50 17.40 -5.42 -4.11
C GLY A 50 16.32 -4.80 -3.21
N LEU A 51 16.75 -3.99 -2.24
CA LEU A 51 15.85 -3.32 -1.31
C LEU A 51 15.00 -2.25 -2.02
N GLU A 52 15.60 -1.46 -2.92
CA GLU A 52 14.88 -0.46 -3.72
C GLU A 52 13.79 -1.13 -4.59
N GLY A 53 14.13 -2.21 -5.27
CA GLY A 53 13.16 -2.99 -6.06
C GLY A 53 12.01 -3.52 -5.22
N TYR A 54 12.30 -4.06 -4.05
CA TYR A 54 11.29 -4.57 -3.12
C TYR A 54 10.36 -3.47 -2.60
N GLN A 55 10.92 -2.34 -2.14
CA GLN A 55 10.13 -1.20 -1.66
C GLN A 55 9.23 -0.62 -2.76
N LYS A 56 9.79 -0.46 -3.97
CA LYS A 56 9.02 0.04 -5.13
C LYS A 56 7.85 -0.89 -5.47
N GLN A 57 8.07 -2.18 -5.49
CA GLN A 57 7.02 -3.16 -5.75
C GLN A 57 5.95 -3.14 -4.66
N GLN A 58 6.34 -3.04 -3.40
CA GLN A 58 5.42 -2.98 -2.26
C GLN A 58 4.52 -1.73 -2.30
N VAL A 59 5.08 -0.57 -2.61
CA VAL A 59 4.30 0.67 -2.75
C VAL A 59 3.36 0.59 -3.96
N LEU A 60 3.87 0.14 -5.12
CA LEU A 60 3.06 0.05 -6.33
C LEU A 60 1.93 -0.99 -6.24
N SER A 61 2.10 -2.04 -5.45
CA SER A 61 1.05 -3.04 -5.24
C SER A 61 -0.03 -2.60 -4.23
N SER A 62 0.23 -1.55 -3.45
CA SER A 62 -0.68 -1.10 -2.38
C SER A 62 -1.50 0.13 -2.76
N ILE A 63 -1.20 0.77 -3.90
CA ILE A 63 -1.84 2.04 -4.29
C ILE A 63 -2.44 1.89 -5.70
N PRO A 64 -3.69 2.35 -5.93
CA PRO A 64 -4.25 2.38 -7.27
C PRO A 64 -3.41 3.28 -8.19
N HIS A 65 -3.16 2.83 -9.42
CA HIS A 65 -2.28 3.51 -10.37
C HIS A 65 -2.84 4.86 -10.86
N ALA A 66 -4.16 5.00 -10.89
CA ALA A 66 -4.86 6.23 -11.21
C ALA A 66 -6.24 6.25 -10.59
N ILE A 67 -6.67 7.43 -10.15
CA ILE A 67 -8.03 7.69 -9.68
C ILE A 67 -8.62 8.73 -10.60
N VAL A 68 -9.77 8.42 -11.20
CA VAL A 68 -10.57 9.37 -11.98
C VAL A 68 -11.71 9.82 -11.09
N SER A 69 -11.79 11.12 -10.80
CA SER A 69 -12.87 11.71 -10.00
C SER A 69 -13.58 12.81 -10.79
N GLU A 70 -14.89 12.85 -10.68
CA GLU A 70 -15.73 13.94 -11.18
C GLU A 70 -16.61 14.47 -10.04
N GLU A 71 -17.04 15.72 -10.16
CA GLU A 71 -17.97 16.34 -9.19
C GLU A 71 -19.38 15.70 -9.24
N GLN A 72 -19.73 15.07 -10.34
CA GLN A 72 -20.96 14.32 -10.50
C GLN A 72 -20.71 12.81 -10.48
N PRO A 73 -21.67 12.00 -10.03
CA PRO A 73 -21.53 10.55 -10.04
C PRO A 73 -21.21 10.03 -11.45
N ILE A 74 -20.08 9.35 -11.58
CA ILE A 74 -19.65 8.78 -12.86
C ILE A 74 -20.51 7.56 -13.14
N SER A 75 -21.14 7.52 -14.32
CA SER A 75 -21.80 6.29 -14.78
C SER A 75 -20.76 5.26 -15.17
N THR A 76 -20.63 4.22 -14.35
CA THR A 76 -19.63 3.16 -14.50
C THR A 76 -19.63 2.50 -15.87
N GLU A 77 -20.80 2.29 -16.46
CA GLU A 77 -20.94 1.67 -17.79
C GLU A 77 -20.28 2.48 -18.91
N LYS A 78 -20.51 3.81 -18.96
CA LYS A 78 -19.92 4.67 -19.99
C LYS A 78 -18.40 4.83 -19.86
N THR A 79 -17.90 4.76 -18.63
CA THR A 79 -16.46 4.88 -18.39
C THR A 79 -15.73 3.61 -18.77
N LEU A 80 -16.32 2.44 -18.54
CA LEU A 80 -15.74 1.14 -18.89
C LEU A 80 -15.68 0.90 -20.41
N GLU A 81 -16.64 1.43 -21.19
CA GLU A 81 -16.66 1.28 -22.65
C GLU A 81 -15.54 2.06 -23.38
N ASN A 82 -15.03 3.13 -22.79
CA ASN A 82 -14.05 4.02 -23.40
C ASN A 82 -12.65 3.97 -22.77
N LEU A 83 -12.31 2.88 -22.07
CA LEU A 83 -11.01 2.77 -21.45
C LEU A 83 -9.90 2.55 -22.49
N PRO A 84 -8.74 3.22 -22.35
CA PRO A 84 -7.58 2.95 -23.17
C PRO A 84 -7.12 1.49 -23.04
N HIS A 85 -6.62 0.89 -24.11
CA HIS A 85 -6.23 -0.52 -24.17
C HIS A 85 -5.13 -0.94 -23.17
N PHE A 86 -4.42 0.02 -22.55
CA PHE A 86 -3.41 -0.24 -21.53
C PHE A 86 -4.01 -0.36 -20.11
N VAL A 87 -5.29 -0.01 -19.93
CA VAL A 87 -5.98 -0.15 -18.63
C VAL A 87 -6.44 -1.59 -18.48
N GLN A 88 -5.91 -2.29 -17.50
CA GLN A 88 -6.24 -3.69 -17.25
C GLN A 88 -7.51 -3.86 -16.44
N LYS A 89 -7.75 -2.97 -15.48
CA LYS A 89 -8.91 -3.04 -14.59
C LYS A 89 -9.31 -1.63 -14.16
N ALA A 90 -10.60 -1.34 -14.16
CA ALA A 90 -11.16 -0.15 -13.55
C ALA A 90 -12.32 -0.58 -12.65
N VAL A 91 -12.38 -0.03 -11.45
CA VAL A 91 -13.37 -0.37 -10.44
C VAL A 91 -14.01 0.90 -9.88
N PRO A 92 -15.32 0.93 -9.66
CA PRO A 92 -15.97 2.05 -9.03
C PRO A 92 -15.68 2.02 -7.52
N ILE A 93 -15.27 3.16 -6.98
CA ILE A 93 -15.06 3.34 -5.56
C ILE A 93 -15.76 4.61 -5.07
N ASN A 94 -16.22 4.62 -3.82
CA ASN A 94 -16.62 5.83 -3.12
C ASN A 94 -15.61 6.08 -2.01
N THR A 95 -14.94 7.21 -2.05
CA THR A 95 -13.94 7.54 -1.02
C THR A 95 -14.25 8.88 -0.38
N THR A 96 -14.04 8.98 0.93
CA THR A 96 -14.18 10.24 1.66
C THR A 96 -13.32 10.24 2.92
N ASN A 97 -12.91 11.44 3.33
CA ASN A 97 -12.20 11.65 4.58
C ASN A 97 -13.17 11.58 5.76
N VAL A 98 -12.81 10.82 6.75
CA VAL A 98 -13.63 10.59 7.95
C VAL A 98 -12.84 10.77 9.22
N ILE A 99 -13.56 11.08 10.29
CA ILE A 99 -13.06 10.99 11.65
C ILE A 99 -13.65 9.73 12.28
N TYR A 100 -12.78 8.82 12.68
CA TYR A 100 -13.12 7.63 13.45
C TYR A 100 -13.17 7.98 14.93
N GLN A 101 -14.30 7.80 15.56
CA GLN A 101 -14.47 8.06 16.98
C GLN A 101 -14.93 6.81 17.71
N THR A 102 -14.21 6.48 18.78
CA THR A 102 -14.55 5.40 19.73
C THR A 102 -14.61 5.94 21.15
N ALA A 103 -14.96 5.11 22.10
CA ALA A 103 -14.90 5.47 23.52
C ALA A 103 -13.46 5.67 24.02
N LYS A 104 -12.46 5.09 23.32
CA LYS A 104 -11.05 5.09 23.72
C LYS A 104 -10.20 6.09 22.96
N GLY A 105 -10.62 6.54 21.77
CA GLY A 105 -9.81 7.43 20.95
C GLY A 105 -10.53 8.00 19.74
N VAL A 106 -9.84 8.93 19.11
CA VAL A 106 -10.26 9.57 17.86
C VAL A 106 -9.08 9.54 16.90
N SER A 107 -9.34 9.19 15.65
CA SER A 107 -8.33 9.22 14.57
C SER A 107 -8.96 9.77 13.30
N ALA A 108 -8.21 10.58 12.56
CA ALA A 108 -8.59 10.94 11.19
C ALA A 108 -8.12 9.86 10.23
N GLY A 109 -8.87 9.67 9.15
CA GLY A 109 -8.49 8.75 8.11
C GLY A 109 -9.44 8.82 6.91
N GLN A 110 -9.35 7.80 6.06
CA GLN A 110 -10.15 7.67 4.85
C GLN A 110 -10.97 6.40 4.90
N ILE A 111 -12.20 6.46 4.40
CA ILE A 111 -13.02 5.26 4.18
C ILE A 111 -13.24 5.07 2.69
N ILE A 112 -13.07 3.84 2.24
CA ILE A 112 -13.18 3.44 0.84
C ILE A 112 -14.34 2.45 0.71
N GLY A 113 -15.31 2.81 -0.11
CA GLY A 113 -16.44 1.95 -0.47
C GLY A 113 -16.08 1.07 -1.66
N ILE A 114 -16.10 -0.25 -1.48
CA ILE A 114 -15.78 -1.25 -2.49
C ILE A 114 -16.98 -2.14 -2.78
N GLN A 115 -16.97 -2.80 -3.94
CA GLN A 115 -17.98 -3.79 -4.34
C GLN A 115 -17.49 -5.22 -4.17
N SER A 116 -16.17 -5.43 -4.17
CA SER A 116 -15.50 -6.71 -4.02
C SER A 116 -14.15 -6.52 -3.33
N PHE A 117 -13.64 -7.53 -2.64
CA PHE A 117 -12.27 -7.49 -2.08
C PHE A 117 -11.18 -7.44 -3.16
N SER A 118 -11.50 -7.83 -4.39
CA SER A 118 -10.58 -7.69 -5.53
C SER A 118 -10.44 -6.26 -6.04
N ASP A 119 -11.20 -5.30 -5.51
CA ASP A 119 -11.20 -3.92 -5.97
C ASP A 119 -10.04 -3.11 -5.38
N ASP A 120 -9.47 -3.58 -4.27
CA ASP A 120 -8.33 -2.93 -3.65
C ASP A 120 -7.27 -3.96 -3.21
N PRO A 121 -5.99 -3.73 -3.51
CA PRO A 121 -4.89 -4.64 -3.17
C PRO A 121 -4.74 -4.93 -1.66
N LEU A 122 -5.11 -3.99 -0.78
CA LEU A 122 -4.98 -4.15 0.66
C LEU A 122 -5.93 -5.20 1.23
N VAL A 123 -7.06 -5.41 0.58
CA VAL A 123 -8.09 -6.38 0.99
C VAL A 123 -8.22 -7.55 0.02
N GLU A 124 -7.40 -7.61 -1.04
CA GLU A 124 -7.41 -8.70 -2.03
C GLU A 124 -7.14 -10.09 -1.40
N SER A 125 -6.41 -10.12 -0.29
CA SER A 125 -6.11 -11.35 0.46
C SER A 125 -7.33 -11.99 1.13
N PHE A 126 -8.44 -11.24 1.26
CA PHE A 126 -9.69 -11.79 1.79
C PHE A 126 -10.37 -12.72 0.80
N ASP A 127 -11.07 -13.72 1.34
CA ASP A 127 -11.87 -14.64 0.54
C ASP A 127 -13.02 -13.89 -0.17
N GLN A 128 -12.94 -13.79 -1.49
CA GLN A 128 -13.91 -13.08 -2.32
C GLN A 128 -15.35 -13.60 -2.13
N THR A 129 -15.51 -14.89 -1.81
CA THR A 129 -16.83 -15.51 -1.61
C THR A 129 -17.52 -15.00 -0.35
N LYS A 130 -16.76 -14.51 0.62
CA LYS A 130 -17.24 -14.00 1.91
C LYS A 130 -17.52 -12.49 1.92
N PHE A 131 -17.40 -11.80 0.78
CA PHE A 131 -17.61 -10.36 0.73
C PHE A 131 -18.96 -9.93 1.32
N ASN A 132 -20.05 -10.60 0.93
CA ASN A 132 -21.40 -10.31 1.41
C ASN A 132 -21.63 -10.73 2.88
N GLU A 133 -20.78 -11.57 3.45
CA GLU A 133 -20.83 -11.95 4.87
C GLU A 133 -20.07 -10.91 5.73
N ILE A 134 -18.89 -10.49 5.26
CA ILE A 134 -18.03 -9.56 5.98
C ILE A 134 -18.53 -8.11 5.80
N LEU A 135 -18.90 -7.72 4.57
CA LEU A 135 -19.38 -6.37 4.21
C LEU A 135 -20.77 -6.42 3.55
N PRO A 136 -21.81 -6.91 4.23
CA PRO A 136 -23.16 -6.96 3.71
C PRO A 136 -23.69 -5.55 3.46
N ARG A 137 -24.50 -5.42 2.41
CA ARG A 137 -25.14 -4.16 2.04
C ARG A 137 -26.17 -3.75 3.08
N GLY A 138 -26.07 -2.53 3.61
CA GLY A 138 -27.08 -1.92 4.49
C GLY A 138 -26.86 -2.16 5.97
N GLU A 139 -25.87 -2.96 6.38
CA GLU A 139 -25.59 -3.25 7.78
C GLU A 139 -24.53 -2.32 8.40
N PHE A 140 -23.92 -1.45 7.59
CA PHE A 140 -22.89 -0.51 8.04
C PHE A 140 -21.75 -1.21 8.78
N LYS A 141 -21.18 -2.24 8.15
CA LYS A 141 -19.99 -2.93 8.58
C LYS A 141 -18.75 -2.36 7.88
N LEU A 142 -17.60 -2.47 8.53
CA LEU A 142 -16.33 -2.06 7.98
C LEU A 142 -15.22 -3.06 8.31
N VAL A 143 -14.24 -3.12 7.41
CA VAL A 143 -12.94 -3.76 7.63
C VAL A 143 -11.92 -2.67 7.86
N ILE A 144 -11.14 -2.77 8.94
CA ILE A 144 -10.22 -1.74 9.40
C ILE A 144 -8.79 -2.26 9.39
N GLY A 145 -7.81 -1.39 9.15
CA GLY A 145 -6.41 -1.76 9.26
C GLY A 145 -5.98 -2.02 10.70
N ASP A 146 -5.04 -2.95 10.88
CA ASP A 146 -4.52 -3.36 12.18
C ASP A 146 -3.96 -2.20 13.00
N GLN A 147 -3.20 -1.29 12.38
CA GLN A 147 -2.65 -0.12 13.05
C GLN A 147 -3.74 0.88 13.49
N LEU A 148 -4.76 1.08 12.65
CA LEU A 148 -5.89 1.95 13.00
C LEU A 148 -6.74 1.32 14.12
N ALA A 149 -6.95 0.00 14.09
CA ALA A 149 -7.62 -0.73 15.16
C ALA A 149 -6.89 -0.60 16.50
N GLN A 150 -5.56 -0.69 16.49
CA GLN A 150 -4.75 -0.46 17.71
C GLN A 150 -4.85 0.97 18.22
N LYS A 151 -4.76 1.99 17.35
CA LYS A 151 -4.90 3.42 17.71
C LYS A 151 -6.25 3.71 18.35
N LEU A 152 -7.32 3.10 17.85
CA LEU A 152 -8.68 3.29 18.33
C LEU A 152 -9.05 2.37 19.50
N GLY A 153 -8.22 1.36 19.77
CA GLY A 153 -8.44 0.36 20.81
C GLY A 153 -9.69 -0.49 20.58
N VAL A 154 -9.93 -0.89 19.32
CA VAL A 154 -11.12 -1.66 18.92
C VAL A 154 -10.75 -3.05 18.42
N ASN A 155 -11.71 -3.97 18.57
CA ASN A 155 -11.66 -5.34 18.08
C ASN A 155 -12.84 -5.63 17.15
N ILE A 156 -12.81 -6.81 16.52
CA ILE A 156 -13.93 -7.30 15.72
C ILE A 156 -15.20 -7.33 16.58
N GLY A 157 -16.29 -6.79 16.04
CA GLY A 157 -17.58 -6.64 16.72
C GLY A 157 -17.80 -5.30 17.42
N ASP A 158 -16.74 -4.50 17.64
CA ASP A 158 -16.86 -3.18 18.24
C ASP A 158 -17.50 -2.16 17.29
N LYS A 159 -18.09 -1.12 17.86
CA LYS A 159 -18.73 -0.05 17.09
C LYS A 159 -17.85 1.18 17.03
N ILE A 160 -17.69 1.71 15.82
CA ILE A 160 -16.95 2.95 15.54
C ILE A 160 -17.93 3.98 14.96
N ARG A 161 -17.90 5.20 15.47
CA ARG A 161 -18.63 6.30 14.88
C ARG A 161 -17.77 6.95 13.81
N LEU A 162 -18.29 6.98 12.58
CA LEU A 162 -17.71 7.70 11.45
C LEU A 162 -18.36 9.07 11.32
N MET A 163 -17.54 10.10 11.19
CA MET A 163 -18.01 11.48 10.95
C MET A 163 -17.35 12.00 9.66
N ILE A 164 -18.17 12.50 8.74
CA ILE A 164 -17.71 13.19 7.52
C ILE A 164 -17.73 14.68 7.79
N THR A 165 -16.61 15.35 7.51
CA THR A 165 -16.48 16.80 7.69
C THR A 165 -16.82 17.60 6.43
N GLU A 166 -16.63 17.01 5.25
CA GLU A 166 -16.78 17.71 3.95
C GLU A 166 -18.23 18.07 3.61
N ASN A 167 -19.20 17.20 3.95
CA ASN A 167 -20.62 17.40 3.68
C ASN A 167 -21.42 17.67 4.98
N SER A 168 -21.09 18.72 5.70
CA SER A 168 -21.82 19.07 6.92
C SER A 168 -23.18 19.70 6.58
N GLN A 169 -24.24 19.29 7.29
CA GLN A 169 -25.56 19.89 7.17
C GLN A 169 -25.67 21.22 7.91
N TYR A 170 -26.26 22.20 7.26
CA TYR A 170 -26.67 23.43 7.92
C TYR A 170 -27.97 23.15 8.70
N THR A 171 -27.90 23.29 10.02
CA THR A 171 -29.08 23.28 10.89
C THR A 171 -29.26 24.67 11.49
N PRO A 172 -30.44 25.01 12.03
CA PRO A 172 -30.63 26.27 12.74
C PRO A 172 -29.67 26.51 13.88
N PHE A 173 -29.03 25.45 14.40
CA PHE A 173 -28.04 25.48 15.48
C PHE A 173 -26.57 25.44 15.00
N GLY A 174 -26.31 25.49 13.67
CA GLY A 174 -24.97 25.45 13.09
C GLY A 174 -24.73 24.26 12.16
N ARG A 175 -23.47 24.09 11.75
CA ARG A 175 -23.04 22.96 10.91
C ARG A 175 -22.90 21.69 11.74
N VAL A 176 -23.65 20.66 11.40
CA VAL A 176 -23.57 19.34 12.03
C VAL A 176 -22.94 18.38 11.03
N PRO A 177 -21.82 17.72 11.39
CA PRO A 177 -21.19 16.72 10.55
C PRO A 177 -22.11 15.50 10.37
N MET A 178 -22.11 14.90 9.18
CA MET A 178 -22.79 13.64 8.99
C MET A 178 -22.05 12.54 9.73
N GLN A 179 -22.79 11.78 10.53
CA GLN A 179 -22.22 10.73 11.36
C GLN A 179 -23.04 9.46 11.32
N ARG A 180 -22.35 8.32 11.37
CA ARG A 180 -22.99 7.02 11.47
C ARG A 180 -22.15 6.03 12.26
N LEU A 181 -22.83 5.09 12.90
CA LEU A 181 -22.17 3.97 13.60
C LEU A 181 -21.95 2.83 12.62
N PHE A 182 -20.72 2.36 12.58
CA PHE A 182 -20.30 1.17 11.85
C PHE A 182 -19.82 0.11 12.84
N THR A 183 -19.95 -1.15 12.47
CA THR A 183 -19.45 -2.28 13.24
C THR A 183 -18.21 -2.84 12.57
N VAL A 184 -17.13 -3.06 13.32
CA VAL A 184 -15.92 -3.72 12.81
C VAL A 184 -16.24 -5.18 12.52
N SER A 185 -16.21 -5.58 11.26
CA SER A 185 -16.45 -6.97 10.83
C SER A 185 -15.18 -7.77 10.74
N ASP A 186 -14.08 -7.14 10.35
CA ASP A 186 -12.78 -7.81 10.27
C ASP A 186 -11.63 -6.79 10.32
N ILE A 187 -10.38 -7.27 10.44
CA ILE A 187 -9.16 -6.47 10.50
C ILE A 187 -8.21 -6.98 9.43
N TYR A 188 -7.77 -6.09 8.53
CA TYR A 188 -6.73 -6.43 7.55
C TYR A 188 -5.34 -6.04 8.06
N TYR A 189 -4.36 -6.82 7.66
CA TYR A 189 -2.96 -6.58 7.97
C TYR A 189 -2.27 -6.02 6.74
N GLY A 190 -2.01 -4.71 6.73
CA GLY A 190 -1.38 -4.01 5.63
C GLY A 190 0.05 -3.62 5.94
N TYR A 191 0.88 -3.56 4.90
CA TYR A 191 2.21 -2.99 5.01
C TYR A 191 2.16 -1.48 4.73
N GLY A 192 2.86 -0.69 5.57
CA GLY A 192 2.95 0.76 5.40
C GLY A 192 1.90 1.56 6.18
N GLU A 193 1.78 2.84 5.83
CA GLU A 193 0.94 3.79 6.58
C GLU A 193 -0.56 3.61 6.31
N ALA A 194 -0.95 3.00 5.19
CA ALA A 194 -2.35 2.83 4.80
C ALA A 194 -3.19 2.12 5.86
N SER A 195 -2.66 1.04 6.47
CA SER A 195 -3.34 0.33 7.56
C SER A 195 -3.57 1.19 8.82
N GLY A 196 -2.89 2.34 8.91
CA GLY A 196 -3.02 3.29 10.02
C GLY A 196 -4.10 4.35 9.83
N TYR A 197 -4.73 4.47 8.64
CA TYR A 197 -5.74 5.49 8.38
C TYR A 197 -6.87 5.06 7.43
N GLU A 198 -6.75 3.94 6.70
CA GLU A 198 -7.75 3.46 5.75
C GLU A 198 -8.65 2.38 6.36
N ALA A 199 -9.93 2.44 5.99
CA ALA A 199 -10.90 1.38 6.25
C ALA A 199 -11.76 1.15 5.02
N PHE A 200 -12.28 -0.07 4.88
CA PHE A 200 -13.11 -0.50 3.75
C PHE A 200 -14.52 -0.83 4.22
N ALA A 201 -15.51 -0.46 3.41
CA ALA A 201 -16.91 -0.80 3.65
C ALA A 201 -17.63 -1.06 2.32
N ASN A 202 -18.87 -1.52 2.39
CA ASN A 202 -19.69 -1.68 1.20
C ASN A 202 -19.94 -0.31 0.53
N ILE A 203 -19.71 -0.22 -0.78
CA ILE A 203 -19.85 1.01 -1.58
C ILE A 203 -21.23 1.67 -1.40
N THR A 204 -22.29 0.87 -1.27
CA THR A 204 -23.65 1.36 -1.06
C THR A 204 -23.79 2.06 0.30
N ASP A 205 -23.15 1.55 1.34
CA ASP A 205 -23.25 2.11 2.68
C ASP A 205 -22.44 3.39 2.81
N ILE A 206 -21.32 3.48 2.12
CA ILE A 206 -20.57 4.74 1.99
C ILE A 206 -21.36 5.76 1.15
N GLY A 207 -21.96 5.34 0.05
CA GLY A 207 -22.85 6.22 -0.73
C GLY A 207 -23.99 6.79 0.11
N ARG A 208 -24.62 5.99 0.97
CA ARG A 208 -25.63 6.44 1.92
C ARG A 208 -25.09 7.37 2.99
N LEU A 209 -23.87 7.13 3.48
CA LEU A 209 -23.21 8.00 4.44
C LEU A 209 -22.88 9.36 3.80
N MET A 210 -22.42 9.37 2.55
CA MET A 210 -22.15 10.58 1.76
C MET A 210 -23.40 11.23 1.18
N ARG A 211 -24.57 10.56 1.24
CA ARG A 211 -25.82 10.94 0.59
C ARG A 211 -25.73 11.08 -0.94
N ILE A 212 -24.85 10.32 -1.54
CA ILE A 212 -24.82 10.15 -2.99
C ILE A 212 -25.95 9.19 -3.33
N GLN A 213 -26.91 9.63 -4.16
CA GLN A 213 -27.95 8.72 -4.64
C GLN A 213 -27.32 7.72 -5.62
N PRO A 214 -27.59 6.42 -5.47
CA PRO A 214 -27.20 5.45 -6.49
C PRO A 214 -28.02 5.77 -7.75
N GLN A 215 -27.34 6.04 -8.84
CA GLN A 215 -27.93 6.06 -10.18
C GLN A 215 -27.95 4.64 -10.74
#